data_8c257b6520102035bbc6cf5fcdbc7280
#
_entry.id   8c257b6520102035bbc6cf5fcdbc7280
#
_cell.length_a   1.000
_cell.length_b   1.000
_cell.length_c   1.000
_cell.angle_alpha   90.00
_cell.angle_beta   90.00
_cell.angle_gamma   90.00
#
_symmetry.space_group_name_H-M   'P 1'
#
loop_
_entity.id
_entity.type
_entity.pdbx_description
1 polymer ?
#
loop_
_entity_poly.entity_id
_entity_poly.type
_entity_poly.pdbx_seq_one_letter_code
_entity_poly.pdbx_strand_id
1 'polypeptide(L)'
;MKKKHIYIPIEILVREINPKIIFSYEAALKNYRVYIGTKTGIDKLIQKKKRTSKAGIFFYKSQIIMNRPYANDIKSTCEKFIVLDEELGAGVSNIKSTLERRGRNLGEIDNFFVIGKTMYKNLINFDPYFKKIASITGWLKYDVYIKKNIQLFNSEANDIKKKFGKFYLFSSNYGALSPLGLKIRLKNDKNLSKLKFSKKKDNDFFTFKQSIKDFNYLKKHLFKFLKLNPNFKLIIRPHPAVNIQKYRNYFKS
;
A
#
# COMPACT_ATOMS: atom_id res chain seq x y z
N MET A 1 -35.52 0.02 6.73
CA MET A 1 -34.66 -0.78 5.81
C MET A 1 -33.42 -1.27 6.55
N LYS A 2 -33.06 -2.56 6.41
CA LYS A 2 -31.86 -3.14 7.04
C LYS A 2 -30.60 -2.54 6.38
N LYS A 3 -29.68 -1.94 7.15
CA LYS A 3 -28.46 -1.34 6.59
C LYS A 3 -27.57 -2.41 5.96
N LYS A 4 -27.09 -2.17 4.74
CA LYS A 4 -26.06 -3.02 4.12
C LYS A 4 -24.70 -2.80 4.79
N HIS A 5 -23.90 -3.84 4.92
CA HIS A 5 -22.61 -3.82 5.59
C HIS A 5 -21.46 -3.74 4.59
N ILE A 6 -20.43 -2.98 4.92
CA ILE A 6 -19.17 -2.92 4.17
C ILE A 6 -18.01 -3.25 5.12
N TYR A 7 -17.11 -4.12 4.69
CA TYR A 7 -15.94 -4.57 5.45
C TYR A 7 -14.67 -4.15 4.73
N ILE A 8 -13.81 -3.39 5.41
CA ILE A 8 -12.59 -2.81 4.86
C ILE A 8 -11.39 -3.15 5.75
N PRO A 9 -10.63 -4.20 5.45
CA PRO A 9 -9.42 -4.49 6.18
C PRO A 9 -8.30 -3.49 5.87
N ILE A 10 -7.50 -3.20 6.89
CA ILE A 10 -6.28 -2.38 6.81
C ILE A 10 -5.07 -3.26 7.10
N GLU A 11 -4.07 -3.21 6.24
CA GLU A 11 -2.78 -3.87 6.46
C GLU A 11 -1.74 -2.92 7.03
N ILE A 12 -1.64 -1.70 6.46
CA ILE A 12 -0.65 -0.70 6.88
C ILE A 12 -1.37 0.59 7.24
N LEU A 13 -1.57 0.81 8.54
CA LEU A 13 -2.38 1.89 9.07
C LEU A 13 -2.01 3.26 8.48
N VAL A 14 -0.73 3.65 8.58
CA VAL A 14 -0.24 4.97 8.13
C VAL A 14 -0.39 5.23 6.63
N ARG A 15 -0.65 4.21 5.82
CA ARG A 15 -0.79 4.32 4.36
C ARG A 15 -2.23 4.26 3.91
N GLU A 16 -3.09 3.63 4.68
CA GLU A 16 -4.40 3.20 4.22
C GLU A 16 -5.56 3.86 4.99
N ILE A 17 -5.32 4.35 6.22
CA ILE A 17 -6.42 4.77 7.11
C ILE A 17 -7.18 5.98 6.57
N ASN A 18 -6.48 7.06 6.20
CA ASN A 18 -7.13 8.31 5.80
C ASN A 18 -8.07 8.16 4.58
N PRO A 19 -7.61 7.58 3.44
CA PRO A 19 -8.52 7.37 2.31
C PRO A 19 -9.68 6.43 2.64
N LYS A 20 -9.46 5.42 3.48
CA LYS A 20 -10.52 4.49 3.87
C LYS A 20 -11.53 5.12 4.83
N ILE A 21 -11.13 6.05 5.68
CA ILE A 21 -12.05 6.84 6.51
C ILE A 21 -12.94 7.72 5.61
N ILE A 22 -12.36 8.44 4.65
CA ILE A 22 -13.12 9.27 3.70
C ILE A 22 -14.14 8.44 2.94
N PHE A 23 -13.71 7.30 2.38
CA PHE A 23 -14.62 6.36 1.71
C PHE A 23 -15.74 5.88 2.63
N SER A 24 -15.39 5.53 3.87
CA SER A 24 -16.37 5.01 4.84
C SER A 24 -17.38 6.06 5.26
N TYR A 25 -16.95 7.30 5.39
CA TYR A 25 -17.85 8.43 5.66
C TYR A 25 -18.85 8.62 4.52
N GLU A 26 -18.38 8.66 3.27
CA GLU A 26 -19.28 8.78 2.10
C GLU A 26 -20.24 7.58 1.98
N ALA A 27 -19.77 6.38 2.30
CA ALA A 27 -20.64 5.19 2.31
C ALA A 27 -21.67 5.25 3.45
N ALA A 28 -21.29 5.76 4.62
CA ALA A 28 -22.20 5.93 5.75
C ALA A 28 -23.31 6.93 5.46
N LEU A 29 -23.02 8.03 4.75
CA LEU A 29 -24.02 8.99 4.26
C LEU A 29 -25.03 8.34 3.30
N LYS A 30 -24.63 7.26 2.62
CA LYS A 30 -25.51 6.45 1.74
C LYS A 30 -26.16 5.27 2.48
N ASN A 31 -26.25 5.36 3.80
CA ASN A 31 -26.90 4.38 4.66
C ASN A 31 -26.22 3.00 4.73
N TYR A 32 -24.91 2.91 4.42
CA TYR A 32 -24.15 1.70 4.70
C TYR A 32 -23.60 1.70 6.14
N ARG A 33 -23.45 0.52 6.72
CA ARG A 33 -22.69 0.33 7.96
C ARG A 33 -21.30 -0.16 7.62
N VAL A 34 -20.29 0.68 7.86
CA VAL A 34 -18.91 0.37 7.47
C VAL A 34 -18.09 -0.07 8.68
N TYR A 35 -17.33 -1.14 8.49
CA TYR A 35 -16.39 -1.68 9.46
C TYR A 35 -14.98 -1.58 8.90
N ILE A 36 -14.14 -0.79 9.57
CA ILE A 36 -12.71 -0.66 9.27
C ILE A 36 -11.94 -1.32 10.41
N GLY A 37 -10.93 -2.11 10.11
CA GLY A 37 -10.11 -2.74 11.13
C GLY A 37 -8.92 -3.49 10.56
N THR A 38 -8.13 -4.07 11.45
CA THR A 38 -7.07 -4.99 11.02
C THR A 38 -7.69 -6.16 10.26
N LYS A 39 -6.91 -6.75 9.36
CA LYS A 39 -7.34 -7.90 8.59
C LYS A 39 -7.93 -9.00 9.48
N THR A 40 -7.19 -9.41 10.52
CA THR A 40 -7.65 -10.43 11.46
C THR A 40 -8.94 -10.02 12.20
N GLY A 41 -9.09 -8.73 12.55
CA GLY A 41 -10.28 -8.21 13.20
C GLY A 41 -11.51 -8.28 12.29
N ILE A 42 -11.36 -7.89 11.01
CA ILE A 42 -12.42 -7.99 10.02
C ILE A 42 -12.78 -9.46 9.74
N ASP A 43 -11.79 -10.34 9.60
CA ASP A 43 -12.03 -11.77 9.36
C ASP A 43 -12.86 -12.40 10.52
N LYS A 44 -12.48 -12.13 11.77
CA LYS A 44 -13.25 -12.59 12.95
C LYS A 44 -14.69 -12.05 12.95
N LEU A 45 -14.86 -10.79 12.59
CA LEU A 45 -16.19 -10.17 12.52
C LEU A 45 -17.06 -10.83 11.45
N ILE A 46 -16.51 -11.12 10.26
CA ILE A 46 -17.18 -11.79 9.17
C ILE A 46 -17.58 -13.21 9.60
N GLN A 47 -16.67 -13.98 10.18
CA GLN A 47 -16.93 -15.33 10.66
C GLN A 47 -18.03 -15.37 11.72
N LYS A 48 -18.04 -14.39 12.66
CA LYS A 48 -19.13 -14.27 13.64
C LYS A 48 -20.49 -14.07 12.97
N LYS A 49 -20.53 -13.31 11.86
CA LYS A 49 -21.77 -13.03 11.11
C LYS A 49 -22.19 -14.14 10.16
N LYS A 50 -21.29 -15.02 9.74
CA LYS A 50 -21.59 -16.20 8.91
C LYS A 50 -22.73 -17.05 9.48
N ARG A 51 -22.86 -17.07 10.80
CA ARG A 51 -23.89 -17.84 11.50
C ARG A 51 -25.30 -17.23 11.44
N THR A 52 -25.44 -15.97 11.03
CA THR A 52 -26.69 -15.23 11.14
C THR A 52 -27.27 -14.71 9.83
N SER A 53 -26.44 -14.36 8.85
CA SER A 53 -26.85 -13.89 7.51
C SER A 53 -25.62 -13.63 6.63
N LYS A 54 -25.83 -13.45 5.30
CA LYS A 54 -24.77 -12.94 4.43
C LYS A 54 -24.24 -11.60 4.95
N ALA A 55 -22.91 -11.45 5.02
CA ALA A 55 -22.27 -10.37 5.76
C ALA A 55 -22.23 -9.02 5.03
N GLY A 56 -22.56 -8.96 3.73
CA GLY A 56 -22.51 -7.73 2.93
C GLY A 56 -21.32 -7.67 1.98
N ILE A 57 -20.73 -6.48 1.80
CA ILE A 57 -19.69 -6.22 0.79
C ILE A 57 -18.32 -6.25 1.44
N PHE A 58 -17.40 -7.03 0.89
CA PHE A 58 -16.00 -7.05 1.32
C PHE A 58 -15.13 -6.32 0.30
N PHE A 59 -14.41 -5.28 0.76
CA PHE A 59 -13.44 -4.56 -0.06
C PHE A 59 -12.02 -4.99 0.28
N TYR A 60 -11.22 -5.27 -0.74
CA TYR A 60 -9.82 -5.57 -0.57
C TYR A 60 -8.93 -4.85 -1.58
N LYS A 61 -7.68 -4.60 -1.21
CA LYS A 61 -6.75 -3.82 -2.03
C LYS A 61 -6.13 -4.57 -3.21
N SER A 62 -6.32 -5.88 -3.32
CA SER A 62 -5.68 -6.72 -4.34
C SER A 62 -6.37 -8.07 -4.47
N GLN A 63 -6.38 -8.63 -5.68
CA GLN A 63 -6.89 -9.97 -5.93
C GLN A 63 -6.02 -11.10 -5.32
N ILE A 64 -4.82 -10.82 -4.84
CA ILE A 64 -3.91 -11.83 -4.25
C ILE A 64 -4.54 -12.59 -3.06
N ILE A 65 -5.56 -12.00 -2.44
CA ILE A 65 -6.28 -12.64 -1.35
C ILE A 65 -6.98 -13.92 -1.80
N MET A 66 -7.36 -14.01 -3.08
CA MET A 66 -8.06 -15.17 -3.64
C MET A 66 -7.20 -16.44 -3.69
N ASN A 67 -5.88 -16.30 -3.55
CA ASN A 67 -4.95 -17.42 -3.46
C ASN A 67 -4.79 -17.97 -2.03
N ARG A 68 -5.56 -17.48 -1.08
CA ARG A 68 -5.45 -17.87 0.34
C ARG A 68 -6.66 -18.70 0.78
N PRO A 69 -6.49 -19.70 1.67
CA PRO A 69 -7.57 -20.59 2.11
C PRO A 69 -8.83 -19.88 2.59
N TYR A 70 -8.67 -18.75 3.28
CA TYR A 70 -9.82 -18.02 3.82
C TYR A 70 -10.61 -17.19 2.78
N ALA A 71 -10.15 -17.12 1.54
CA ALA A 71 -10.92 -16.47 0.45
C ALA A 71 -12.29 -17.13 0.27
N ASN A 72 -12.36 -18.45 0.38
CA ASN A 72 -13.61 -19.19 0.32
C ASN A 72 -14.54 -18.84 1.49
N ASP A 73 -13.99 -18.58 2.68
CA ASP A 73 -14.79 -18.15 3.83
C ASP A 73 -15.37 -16.75 3.62
N ILE A 74 -14.58 -15.82 3.09
CA ILE A 74 -15.07 -14.47 2.76
C ILE A 74 -16.19 -14.58 1.73
N LYS A 75 -15.99 -15.34 0.66
CA LYS A 75 -16.96 -15.50 -0.42
C LYS A 75 -18.27 -16.15 0.04
N SER A 76 -18.18 -17.21 0.85
CA SER A 76 -19.37 -17.87 1.40
C SER A 76 -20.14 -17.00 2.40
N THR A 77 -19.51 -15.95 2.93
CA THR A 77 -20.05 -15.10 4.01
C THR A 77 -20.49 -13.74 3.49
N CYS A 78 -19.80 -13.17 2.49
CA CYS A 78 -20.12 -11.87 1.92
C CYS A 78 -20.98 -12.01 0.66
N GLU A 79 -21.87 -11.04 0.45
CA GLU A 79 -22.70 -10.97 -0.74
C GLU A 79 -21.87 -10.62 -1.98
N LYS A 80 -20.87 -9.74 -1.78
CA LYS A 80 -19.98 -9.28 -2.85
C LYS A 80 -18.54 -9.17 -2.37
N PHE A 81 -17.62 -9.54 -3.25
CA PHE A 81 -16.21 -9.32 -3.10
C PHE A 81 -15.73 -8.29 -4.15
N ILE A 82 -15.22 -7.16 -3.67
CA ILE A 82 -14.76 -6.07 -4.51
C ILE A 82 -13.26 -5.86 -4.31
N VAL A 83 -12.51 -5.80 -5.40
CA VAL A 83 -11.11 -5.39 -5.39
C VAL A 83 -11.02 -3.91 -5.69
N LEU A 84 -10.49 -3.15 -4.74
CA LEU A 84 -10.10 -1.76 -4.89
C LEU A 84 -8.59 -1.73 -5.06
N ASP A 85 -8.11 -1.79 -6.29
CA ASP A 85 -6.68 -1.93 -6.54
C ASP A 85 -5.87 -0.73 -6.06
N GLU A 86 -5.04 -0.95 -5.05
CA GLU A 86 -4.18 0.08 -4.47
C GLU A 86 -2.71 -0.05 -4.87
N GLU A 87 -2.35 -1.04 -5.68
CA GLU A 87 -0.95 -1.39 -5.94
C GLU A 87 -0.54 -1.36 -7.42
N LEU A 88 -1.46 -1.61 -8.34
CA LEU A 88 -1.16 -1.67 -9.79
C LEU A 88 -0.90 -0.31 -10.43
N GLY A 89 -1.24 0.77 -9.74
CA GLY A 89 -1.14 2.12 -10.29
C GLY A 89 0.22 2.79 -10.16
N ALA A 90 1.10 2.28 -9.33
CA ALA A 90 2.35 2.94 -9.00
C ALA A 90 3.52 2.35 -9.78
N GLY A 91 3.78 2.87 -11.01
CA GLY A 91 5.05 2.66 -11.71
C GLY A 91 5.43 1.21 -11.97
N VAL A 92 4.46 0.34 -12.21
CA VAL A 92 4.73 -1.07 -12.48
C VAL A 92 5.29 -1.21 -13.89
N SER A 93 6.60 -1.33 -13.98
CA SER A 93 7.33 -1.51 -15.26
C SER A 93 6.95 -2.82 -15.97
N ASN A 94 6.49 -3.83 -15.24
CA ASN A 94 6.04 -5.09 -15.79
C ASN A 94 4.71 -5.53 -15.18
N ILE A 95 3.61 -5.04 -15.76
CA ILE A 95 2.25 -5.34 -15.33
C ILE A 95 1.95 -6.83 -15.48
N LYS A 96 2.38 -7.45 -16.59
CA LYS A 96 2.14 -8.87 -16.87
C LYS A 96 2.68 -9.76 -15.74
N SER A 97 3.96 -9.63 -15.38
CA SER A 97 4.56 -10.43 -14.30
C SER A 97 3.94 -10.17 -12.94
N THR A 98 3.44 -8.95 -12.71
CA THR A 98 2.74 -8.61 -11.46
C THR A 98 1.38 -9.28 -11.39
N LEU A 99 0.62 -9.29 -12.48
CA LEU A 99 -0.67 -9.95 -12.56
C LEU A 99 -0.53 -11.47 -12.48
N GLU A 100 0.46 -12.06 -13.16
CA GLU A 100 0.76 -13.50 -13.09
C GLU A 100 1.06 -13.96 -11.66
N ARG A 101 1.83 -13.16 -10.89
CA ARG A 101 2.10 -13.46 -9.47
C ARG A 101 0.87 -13.35 -8.58
N ARG A 102 -0.11 -12.54 -8.94
CA ARG A 102 -1.34 -12.33 -8.16
C ARG A 102 -2.40 -13.39 -8.40
N GLY A 103 -2.22 -14.23 -9.43
CA GLY A 103 -3.13 -15.31 -9.77
C GLY A 103 -4.30 -14.87 -10.66
N ARG A 104 -5.01 -15.87 -11.18
CA ARG A 104 -6.06 -15.71 -12.19
C ARG A 104 -7.47 -16.06 -11.69
N ASN A 105 -7.67 -16.21 -10.39
CA ASN A 105 -8.99 -16.55 -9.83
C ASN A 105 -9.97 -15.36 -9.87
N LEU A 106 -10.19 -14.82 -11.07
CA LEU A 106 -11.01 -13.63 -11.29
C LEU A 106 -12.51 -13.91 -11.14
N GLY A 107 -12.93 -15.16 -11.39
CA GLY A 107 -14.32 -15.60 -11.23
C GLY A 107 -14.89 -15.45 -9.81
N GLU A 108 -13.99 -15.25 -8.85
CA GLU A 108 -14.32 -15.02 -7.45
C GLU A 108 -14.58 -13.54 -7.12
N ILE A 109 -14.29 -12.62 -8.07
CA ILE A 109 -14.37 -11.17 -7.89
C ILE A 109 -15.60 -10.64 -8.59
N ASP A 110 -16.48 -9.97 -7.83
CA ASP A 110 -17.67 -9.33 -8.40
C ASP A 110 -17.36 -8.03 -9.15
N ASN A 111 -16.47 -7.21 -8.57
CA ASN A 111 -16.04 -5.95 -9.18
C ASN A 111 -14.55 -5.69 -8.94
N PHE A 112 -13.88 -5.16 -9.95
CA PHE A 112 -12.47 -4.77 -9.89
C PHE A 112 -12.33 -3.28 -10.24
N PHE A 113 -12.05 -2.46 -9.25
CA PHE A 113 -11.93 -1.01 -9.43
C PHE A 113 -10.49 -0.63 -9.75
N VAL A 114 -10.29 0.11 -10.84
CA VAL A 114 -8.98 0.49 -11.35
C VAL A 114 -8.78 1.99 -11.42
N ILE A 115 -7.53 2.40 -11.31
CA ILE A 115 -7.15 3.80 -11.18
C ILE A 115 -7.31 4.63 -12.46
N GLY A 116 -7.34 4.00 -13.64
CA GLY A 116 -7.43 4.75 -14.89
C GLY A 116 -7.42 3.90 -16.15
N LYS A 117 -7.59 4.58 -17.29
CA LYS A 117 -7.76 3.97 -18.62
C LYS A 117 -6.60 3.05 -19.02
N THR A 118 -5.36 3.45 -18.76
CA THR A 118 -4.17 2.66 -19.11
C THR A 118 -4.18 1.32 -18.37
N MET A 119 -4.45 1.35 -17.06
CA MET A 119 -4.53 0.13 -16.26
C MET A 119 -5.69 -0.76 -16.72
N TYR A 120 -6.85 -0.18 -16.99
CA TYR A 120 -8.00 -0.91 -17.51
C TYR A 120 -7.67 -1.65 -18.82
N LYS A 121 -7.04 -0.96 -19.79
CA LYS A 121 -6.60 -1.59 -21.05
C LYS A 121 -5.60 -2.73 -20.81
N ASN A 122 -4.63 -2.53 -19.92
CA ASN A 122 -3.61 -3.55 -19.61
C ASN A 122 -4.23 -4.78 -18.95
N LEU A 123 -5.23 -4.61 -18.08
CA LEU A 123 -5.96 -5.72 -17.48
C LEU A 123 -6.74 -6.53 -18.51
N ILE A 124 -7.46 -5.88 -19.41
CA ILE A 124 -8.23 -6.57 -20.47
C ILE A 124 -7.31 -7.32 -21.43
N ASN A 125 -6.16 -6.73 -21.79
CA ASN A 125 -5.16 -7.38 -22.64
C ASN A 125 -4.51 -8.60 -21.95
N PHE A 126 -4.41 -8.55 -20.62
CA PHE A 126 -3.87 -9.67 -19.84
C PHE A 126 -4.88 -10.82 -19.72
N ASP A 127 -6.13 -10.50 -19.42
CA ASP A 127 -7.23 -11.46 -19.31
C ASP A 127 -8.56 -10.76 -19.70
N PRO A 128 -9.20 -11.18 -20.81
CA PRO A 128 -10.47 -10.60 -21.26
C PRO A 128 -11.60 -10.62 -20.22
N TYR A 129 -11.53 -11.51 -19.23
CA TYR A 129 -12.52 -11.56 -18.15
C TYR A 129 -12.63 -10.24 -17.37
N PHE A 130 -11.56 -9.45 -17.29
CA PHE A 130 -11.60 -8.13 -16.67
C PHE A 130 -12.61 -7.19 -17.33
N LYS A 131 -12.95 -7.38 -18.60
CA LYS A 131 -13.99 -6.59 -19.28
C LYS A 131 -15.34 -6.69 -18.59
N LYS A 132 -15.62 -7.82 -17.94
CA LYS A 132 -16.89 -8.06 -17.23
C LYS A 132 -16.93 -7.44 -15.83
N ILE A 133 -15.78 -7.37 -15.15
CA ILE A 133 -15.71 -7.02 -13.73
C ILE A 133 -15.01 -5.69 -13.44
N ALA A 134 -14.16 -5.20 -14.36
CA ALA A 134 -13.36 -4.00 -14.12
C ALA A 134 -14.11 -2.71 -14.43
N SER A 135 -13.96 -1.71 -13.57
CA SER A 135 -14.48 -0.37 -13.74
C SER A 135 -13.43 0.68 -13.39
N ILE A 136 -13.38 1.77 -14.16
CA ILE A 136 -12.48 2.89 -13.89
C ILE A 136 -13.12 3.78 -12.83
N THR A 137 -12.56 3.81 -11.64
CA THR A 137 -13.07 4.59 -10.50
C THR A 137 -12.12 5.66 -10.01
N GLY A 138 -10.87 5.62 -10.47
CA GLY A 138 -9.79 6.37 -9.85
C GLY A 138 -9.14 5.62 -8.68
N TRP A 139 -8.27 6.33 -7.96
CA TRP A 139 -7.52 5.75 -6.84
C TRP A 139 -7.93 6.42 -5.53
N LEU A 140 -8.51 5.65 -4.63
CA LEU A 140 -8.99 6.15 -3.34
C LEU A 140 -7.96 7.00 -2.57
N LYS A 141 -6.67 6.70 -2.72
CA LYS A 141 -5.59 7.50 -2.13
C LYS A 141 -5.55 8.94 -2.63
N TYR A 142 -6.03 9.21 -3.84
CA TYR A 142 -6.06 10.57 -4.38
C TYR A 142 -7.24 11.39 -3.86
N ASP A 143 -8.29 10.75 -3.36
CA ASP A 143 -9.44 11.44 -2.78
C ASP A 143 -9.06 12.26 -1.54
N VAL A 144 -7.95 11.90 -0.88
CA VAL A 144 -7.37 12.69 0.23
C VAL A 144 -6.94 14.08 -0.24
N TYR A 145 -6.51 14.22 -1.50
CA TYR A 145 -5.93 15.45 -2.04
C TYR A 145 -6.93 16.34 -2.78
N ILE A 146 -8.18 15.93 -2.94
CA ILE A 146 -9.19 16.81 -3.53
C ILE A 146 -9.50 17.98 -2.59
N LYS A 147 -9.87 19.15 -3.16
CA LYS A 147 -10.05 20.41 -2.43
C LYS A 147 -10.92 20.26 -1.17
N LYS A 148 -12.00 19.52 -1.27
CA LYS A 148 -12.94 19.26 -0.16
C LYS A 148 -12.28 18.52 1.01
N ASN A 149 -11.41 17.54 0.74
CA ASN A 149 -10.85 16.65 1.75
C ASN A 149 -9.50 17.16 2.30
N ILE A 150 -8.72 17.89 1.47
CA ILE A 150 -7.41 18.40 1.91
C ILE A 150 -7.54 19.36 3.11
N GLN A 151 -8.69 20.00 3.25
CA GLN A 151 -8.98 20.91 4.37
C GLN A 151 -8.95 20.20 5.73
N LEU A 152 -9.22 18.89 5.77
CA LEU A 152 -9.14 18.07 6.99
C LEU A 152 -7.72 18.03 7.59
N PHE A 153 -6.69 18.33 6.80
CA PHE A 153 -5.28 18.31 7.19
C PHE A 153 -4.68 19.70 7.40
N ASN A 154 -5.49 20.77 7.30
CA ASN A 154 -4.98 22.14 7.40
C ASN A 154 -4.34 22.45 8.76
N SER A 155 -4.90 21.95 9.86
CA SER A 155 -4.33 22.14 11.19
C SER A 155 -2.92 21.57 11.27
N GLU A 156 -2.75 20.28 10.95
CA GLU A 156 -1.45 19.61 10.95
C GLU A 156 -0.45 20.28 10.00
N ALA A 157 -0.91 20.65 8.80
CA ALA A 157 -0.07 21.35 7.82
C ALA A 157 0.41 22.71 8.33
N ASN A 158 -0.45 23.46 9.02
CA ASN A 158 -0.11 24.75 9.60
C ASN A 158 0.89 24.62 10.76
N ASP A 159 0.76 23.59 11.60
CA ASP A 159 1.71 23.29 12.67
C ASP A 159 3.10 22.96 12.12
N ILE A 160 3.15 22.18 11.05
CA ILE A 160 4.40 21.89 10.34
C ILE A 160 5.00 23.19 9.75
N LYS A 161 4.19 24.02 9.10
CA LYS A 161 4.64 25.31 8.56
C LYS A 161 5.14 26.27 9.64
N LYS A 162 4.45 26.37 10.77
CA LYS A 162 4.89 27.17 11.93
C LYS A 162 6.23 26.69 12.46
N LYS A 163 6.40 25.37 12.59
CA LYS A 163 7.61 24.76 13.16
C LYS A 163 8.84 24.89 12.25
N PHE A 164 8.67 24.68 10.94
CA PHE A 164 9.81 24.57 10.02
C PHE A 164 9.94 25.75 9.04
N GLY A 165 8.89 26.57 8.87
CA GLY A 165 8.85 27.60 7.84
C GLY A 165 8.81 27.01 6.44
N LYS A 166 9.47 27.70 5.50
CA LYS A 166 9.63 27.18 4.13
C LYS A 166 10.71 26.08 4.10
N PHE A 167 10.39 24.93 3.55
CA PHE A 167 11.29 23.78 3.47
C PHE A 167 11.08 22.97 2.20
N TYR A 168 12.05 22.13 1.87
CA TYR A 168 11.95 21.08 0.86
C TYR A 168 11.80 19.73 1.53
N LEU A 169 10.92 18.88 1.00
CA LEU A 169 10.68 17.54 1.53
C LEU A 169 11.34 16.48 0.63
N PHE A 170 12.27 15.73 1.21
CA PHE A 170 12.80 14.53 0.58
C PHE A 170 12.13 13.28 1.17
N SER A 171 11.26 12.63 0.41
CA SER A 171 10.63 11.36 0.79
C SER A 171 11.51 10.19 0.38
N SER A 172 12.20 9.59 1.35
CA SER A 172 13.07 8.45 1.13
C SER A 172 12.29 7.16 0.95
N ASN A 173 12.55 6.44 -0.14
CA ASN A 173 11.97 5.12 -0.40
C ASN A 173 12.93 3.96 -0.06
N TYR A 174 14.02 4.22 0.63
CA TYR A 174 15.07 3.24 0.95
C TYR A 174 14.79 2.41 2.23
N GLY A 175 13.53 2.03 2.47
CA GLY A 175 13.15 1.29 3.68
C GLY A 175 13.80 -0.08 3.82
N ALA A 176 14.01 -0.77 2.71
CA ALA A 176 14.68 -2.08 2.69
C ALA A 176 16.20 -1.97 2.94
N LEU A 177 16.77 -0.76 2.81
CA LEU A 177 18.21 -0.49 2.90
C LEU A 177 18.63 0.02 4.27
N SER A 178 17.69 0.17 5.22
CA SER A 178 18.12 0.47 6.58
C SER A 178 19.01 -0.67 7.09
N PRO A 179 20.04 -0.37 7.91
CA PRO A 179 20.84 -1.40 8.57
C PRO A 179 19.99 -2.43 9.32
N LEU A 180 18.77 -2.06 9.69
CA LEU A 180 17.78 -2.95 10.29
C LEU A 180 17.12 -3.87 9.25
N GLY A 181 16.76 -3.35 8.08
CA GLY A 181 16.23 -4.15 6.96
C GLY A 181 17.26 -5.17 6.50
N LEU A 182 18.54 -4.77 6.43
CA LEU A 182 19.65 -5.65 6.17
C LEU A 182 19.79 -6.73 7.26
N LYS A 183 19.81 -6.36 8.54
CA LYS A 183 19.90 -7.32 9.66
C LYS A 183 18.70 -8.27 9.72
N ILE A 184 17.50 -7.81 9.44
CA ILE A 184 16.29 -8.67 9.41
C ILE A 184 16.38 -9.65 8.25
N ARG A 185 16.78 -9.20 7.05
CA ARG A 185 16.98 -10.09 5.91
C ARG A 185 18.13 -11.08 6.17
N LEU A 186 19.26 -10.62 6.68
CA LEU A 186 20.40 -11.49 7.03
C LEU A 186 20.10 -12.43 8.21
N LYS A 187 19.23 -12.04 9.17
CA LYS A 187 18.78 -12.92 10.26
C LYS A 187 17.79 -13.99 9.79
N ASN A 188 16.88 -13.61 8.90
CA ASN A 188 15.96 -14.56 8.26
C ASN A 188 16.70 -15.47 7.27
N ASP A 189 17.88 -15.08 6.83
CA ASP A 189 18.75 -15.78 5.90
C ASP A 189 19.95 -16.47 6.60
N LYS A 190 19.87 -16.76 7.89
CA LYS A 190 20.84 -17.66 8.57
C LYS A 190 20.95 -19.04 7.88
N ASN A 191 20.01 -19.37 7.02
CA ASN A 191 20.10 -20.48 6.07
C ASN A 191 20.82 -20.12 4.76
N LEU A 192 21.24 -18.86 4.53
CA LEU A 192 21.93 -18.43 3.31
C LEU A 192 23.33 -19.03 3.16
N SER A 193 24.02 -19.36 4.26
CA SER A 193 25.31 -20.05 4.22
C SER A 193 25.21 -21.52 3.80
N LYS A 194 23.99 -22.09 3.79
CA LYS A 194 23.73 -23.51 3.45
C LYS A 194 22.95 -23.72 2.14
N LEU A 195 22.49 -22.66 1.49
CA LEU A 195 21.67 -22.77 0.27
C LEU A 195 22.49 -22.41 -0.97
N LYS A 196 22.68 -23.36 -1.87
CA LYS A 196 23.11 -23.11 -3.25
C LYS A 196 22.20 -22.02 -3.85
N PHE A 197 22.79 -20.87 -4.22
CA PHE A 197 22.06 -19.71 -4.71
C PHE A 197 21.25 -20.05 -5.96
N SER A 198 19.95 -19.84 -5.93
CA SER A 198 19.15 -19.83 -7.16
C SER A 198 19.32 -18.47 -7.85
N LYS A 199 19.34 -18.42 -9.19
CA LYS A 199 19.46 -17.18 -10.01
C LYS A 199 18.56 -16.02 -9.53
N LYS A 200 17.41 -16.31 -8.94
CA LYS A 200 16.48 -15.31 -8.41
C LYS A 200 16.98 -14.63 -7.12
N LYS A 201 17.71 -15.35 -6.26
CA LYS A 201 18.29 -14.78 -5.03
C LYS A 201 19.51 -13.91 -5.32
N ASP A 202 20.26 -14.23 -6.36
CA ASP A 202 21.39 -13.43 -6.81
C ASP A 202 20.94 -12.06 -7.30
N ASN A 203 19.83 -11.99 -8.04
CA ASN A 203 19.25 -10.72 -8.48
C ASN A 203 18.75 -9.86 -7.31
N ASP A 204 18.10 -10.46 -6.30
CA ASP A 204 17.63 -9.74 -5.12
C ASP A 204 18.81 -9.18 -4.30
N PHE A 205 19.89 -9.94 -4.16
CA PHE A 205 21.09 -9.51 -3.46
C PHE A 205 21.86 -8.43 -4.24
N PHE A 206 21.97 -8.56 -5.56
CA PHE A 206 22.57 -7.55 -6.42
C PHE A 206 21.78 -6.24 -6.36
N THR A 207 20.47 -6.28 -6.49
CA THR A 207 19.57 -5.12 -6.38
C THR A 207 19.73 -4.44 -5.02
N PHE A 208 19.88 -5.22 -3.96
CA PHE A 208 20.10 -4.72 -2.62
C PHE A 208 21.45 -4.00 -2.47
N LYS A 209 22.56 -4.60 -2.94
CA LYS A 209 23.89 -3.95 -2.97
C LYS A 209 23.87 -2.65 -3.77
N GLN A 210 23.24 -2.67 -4.93
CA GLN A 210 23.12 -1.48 -5.77
C GLN A 210 22.36 -0.38 -5.04
N SER A 211 21.25 -0.70 -4.42
CA SER A 211 20.47 0.26 -3.66
C SER A 211 21.21 0.87 -2.49
N ILE A 212 22.11 0.11 -1.80
CA ILE A 212 23.01 0.69 -0.78
C ILE A 212 23.98 1.70 -1.39
N LYS A 213 24.58 1.36 -2.53
CA LYS A 213 25.49 2.27 -3.23
C LYS A 213 24.77 3.56 -3.63
N ASP A 214 23.58 3.43 -4.20
CA ASP A 214 22.75 4.56 -4.63
C ASP A 214 22.37 5.45 -3.44
N PHE A 215 22.03 4.87 -2.30
CA PHE A 215 21.71 5.61 -1.09
C PHE A 215 22.92 6.35 -0.53
N ASN A 216 24.10 5.70 -0.48
CA ASN A 216 25.33 6.34 -0.03
C ASN A 216 25.76 7.47 -0.97
N TYR A 217 25.62 7.25 -2.28
CA TYR A 217 25.87 8.26 -3.28
C TYR A 217 24.94 9.47 -3.10
N LEU A 218 23.63 9.23 -2.96
CA LEU A 218 22.64 10.27 -2.71
C LEU A 218 22.97 11.03 -1.42
N LYS A 219 23.27 10.33 -0.31
CA LYS A 219 23.66 10.95 0.96
C LYS A 219 24.83 11.92 0.75
N LYS A 220 25.92 11.46 0.13
CA LYS A 220 27.11 12.28 -0.14
C LYS A 220 26.78 13.55 -0.91
N HIS A 221 25.96 13.43 -1.97
CA HIS A 221 25.59 14.57 -2.81
C HIS A 221 24.62 15.52 -2.11
N LEU A 222 23.70 14.98 -1.31
CA LEU A 222 22.79 15.77 -0.52
C LEU A 222 23.54 16.62 0.52
N PHE A 223 24.51 16.06 1.23
CA PHE A 223 25.33 16.82 2.17
C PHE A 223 26.19 17.88 1.47
N LYS A 224 26.79 17.55 0.32
CA LYS A 224 27.52 18.54 -0.48
C LYS A 224 26.61 19.70 -0.92
N PHE A 225 25.39 19.39 -1.38
CA PHE A 225 24.40 20.38 -1.77
C PHE A 225 24.02 21.30 -0.60
N LEU A 226 23.71 20.72 0.57
CA LEU A 226 23.32 21.47 1.76
C LEU A 226 24.46 22.37 2.26
N LYS A 227 25.72 21.90 2.18
CA LYS A 227 26.90 22.71 2.53
C LYS A 227 27.05 23.92 1.62
N LEU A 228 26.76 23.77 0.33
CA LEU A 228 26.81 24.87 -0.65
C LEU A 228 25.60 25.81 -0.57
N ASN A 229 24.52 25.38 0.08
CA ASN A 229 23.27 26.12 0.19
C ASN A 229 22.80 26.18 1.66
N PRO A 230 23.48 26.95 2.54
CA PRO A 230 23.25 26.92 3.99
C PRO A 230 21.84 27.38 4.39
N ASN A 231 21.18 28.18 3.57
CA ASN A 231 19.80 28.64 3.78
C ASN A 231 18.73 27.63 3.33
N PHE A 232 19.16 26.50 2.75
CA PHE A 232 18.26 25.49 2.24
C PHE A 232 17.80 24.58 3.37
N LYS A 233 16.53 24.67 3.75
CA LYS A 233 15.92 23.79 4.76
C LYS A 233 15.41 22.52 4.11
N LEU A 234 15.97 21.38 4.50
CA LEU A 234 15.56 20.07 4.02
C LEU A 234 15.00 19.23 5.16
N ILE A 235 13.80 18.71 4.95
CA ILE A 235 13.20 17.68 5.81
C ILE A 235 13.31 16.35 5.09
N ILE A 236 13.92 15.35 5.74
CA ILE A 236 13.99 14.00 5.23
C ILE A 236 12.91 13.15 5.89
N ARG A 237 11.97 12.65 5.11
CA ARG A 237 10.96 11.70 5.55
C ARG A 237 11.44 10.28 5.26
N PRO A 238 11.82 9.49 6.26
CA PRO A 238 12.21 8.10 6.05
C PRO A 238 11.03 7.24 5.63
N HIS A 239 11.31 6.08 5.02
CA HIS A 239 10.28 5.09 4.76
C HIS A 239 9.64 4.61 6.09
N PRO A 240 8.32 4.39 6.16
CA PRO A 240 7.64 4.01 7.42
C PRO A 240 8.16 2.76 8.12
N ALA A 241 8.79 1.85 7.38
CA ALA A 241 9.39 0.62 7.93
C ALA A 241 10.77 0.84 8.58
N VAL A 242 11.30 2.07 8.55
CA VAL A 242 12.65 2.37 9.07
C VAL A 242 12.57 2.79 10.53
N ASN A 243 13.48 2.29 11.36
CA ASN A 243 13.67 2.81 12.70
C ASN A 243 14.24 4.23 12.64
N ILE A 244 13.47 5.22 13.07
CA ILE A 244 13.79 6.65 12.97
C ILE A 244 15.12 6.98 13.67
N GLN A 245 15.39 6.39 14.85
CA GLN A 245 16.61 6.68 15.59
C GLN A 245 17.87 6.18 14.86
N LYS A 246 17.81 4.98 14.27
CA LYS A 246 18.90 4.46 13.44
C LYS A 246 19.11 5.27 12.18
N TYR A 247 18.03 5.74 11.58
CA TYR A 247 18.09 6.61 10.41
C TYR A 247 18.72 7.96 10.74
N ARG A 248 18.35 8.57 11.88
CA ARG A 248 18.99 9.80 12.37
C ARG A 248 20.49 9.62 12.59
N ASN A 249 20.92 8.54 13.24
CA ASN A 249 22.33 8.27 13.49
C ASN A 249 23.11 8.11 12.17
N TYR A 250 22.49 7.52 11.16
CA TYR A 250 23.10 7.36 9.83
C TYR A 250 23.35 8.71 9.14
N PHE A 251 22.51 9.72 9.36
CA PHE A 251 22.68 11.07 8.80
C PHE A 251 23.54 11.98 9.66
N LYS A 252 23.86 11.61 10.92
CA LYS A 252 24.79 12.35 11.78
C LYS A 252 26.25 12.00 11.53
N SER A 253 26.52 10.81 11.01
CA SER A 253 27.86 10.33 10.64
C SER A 253 28.20 10.73 9.19
#